data_1c86914b00d39ceba995d8b7dc8fa1e8
#
_entry.id   1c86914b00d39ceba995d8b7dc8fa1e8
#
_cell.length_a   1.000
_cell.length_b   1.000
_cell.length_c   1.000
_cell.angle_alpha   90.00
_cell.angle_beta   90.00
_cell.angle_gamma   90.00
#
_symmetry.space_group_name_H-M   'P 1'
#
loop_
_entity.id
_entity.type
_entity.pdbx_description
1 polymer ?
#
loop_
_entity_poly.entity_id
_entity_poly.type
_entity_poly.pdbx_seq_one_letter_code
_entity_poly.pdbx_strand_id
1 'polypeptide(L)'
;MLFAVFVRGSHKPGADEVRAYYELHLEYLKPLMEVGRIAMEGLFSQDNGSLTIMEADSMEEVLRILERDPYISHNASSEVQIKYFDRIYPDDNGQSRFARRREGSP
;
A
#
# COMPACT_ATOMS: atom_id res chain seq x y z
N MET A 1 11.78 -3.57 -5.09
CA MET A 1 11.34 -4.15 -3.80
C MET A 1 9.90 -3.76 -3.54
N LEU A 2 9.16 -4.67 -2.96
CA LEU A 2 7.79 -4.37 -2.56
C LEU A 2 7.74 -3.92 -1.10
N PHE A 3 6.80 -3.01 -0.84
CA PHE A 3 6.55 -2.48 0.49
C PHE A 3 5.06 -2.53 0.78
N ALA A 4 4.71 -2.97 1.97
CA ALA A 4 3.34 -2.91 2.46
C ALA A 4 3.21 -1.66 3.34
N VAL A 5 2.34 -0.75 2.92
CA VAL A 5 2.12 0.51 3.62
C VAL A 5 0.73 0.47 4.25
N PHE A 6 0.71 0.48 5.56
CA PHE A 6 -0.51 0.52 6.34
C PHE A 6 -0.72 1.95 6.83
N VAL A 7 -1.86 2.51 6.53
CA VAL A 7 -2.24 3.84 7.03
C VAL A 7 -3.49 3.69 7.87
N ARG A 8 -3.43 4.21 9.09
CA ARG A 8 -4.57 4.24 9.98
C ARG A 8 -4.93 5.68 10.29
N GLY A 9 -6.12 6.09 9.91
CA GLY A 9 -6.58 7.44 10.17
C GLY A 9 -7.20 7.60 11.56
N SER A 10 -7.27 8.85 12.02
CA SER A 10 -7.85 9.20 13.30
C SER A 10 -9.35 9.47 13.23
N HIS A 11 -9.90 9.64 12.03
CA HIS A 11 -11.34 9.95 11.86
C HIS A 11 -12.19 8.71 12.03
N LYS A 12 -13.47 8.94 12.34
CA LYS A 12 -14.42 7.84 12.43
C LYS A 12 -14.63 7.19 11.07
N PRO A 13 -14.81 5.86 11.02
CA PRO A 13 -15.08 5.18 9.76
C PRO A 13 -16.31 5.77 9.05
N GLY A 14 -16.21 5.94 7.74
CA GLY A 14 -17.31 6.44 6.92
C GLY A 14 -17.51 7.93 6.94
N ALA A 15 -16.65 8.71 7.59
CA ALA A 15 -16.73 10.16 7.54
C ALA A 15 -16.52 10.66 6.11
N ASP A 16 -17.34 11.64 5.69
CA ASP A 16 -17.26 12.18 4.32
C ASP A 16 -15.91 12.77 4.00
N GLU A 17 -15.25 13.40 4.97
CA GLU A 17 -13.92 13.96 4.82
C GLU A 17 -12.89 12.89 4.47
N VAL A 18 -12.98 11.73 5.13
CA VAL A 18 -12.08 10.62 4.87
C VAL A 18 -12.25 10.12 3.45
N ARG A 19 -13.49 10.00 3.00
CA ARG A 19 -13.78 9.57 1.63
C ARG A 19 -13.19 10.53 0.62
N ALA A 20 -13.36 11.83 0.84
CA ALA A 20 -12.84 12.85 -0.07
C ALA A 20 -11.31 12.79 -0.17
N TYR A 21 -10.62 12.65 0.96
CA TYR A 21 -9.16 12.52 0.96
C TYR A 21 -8.71 11.21 0.34
N TYR A 22 -9.47 10.15 0.51
CA TYR A 22 -9.14 8.87 -0.09
C TYR A 22 -9.26 8.91 -1.61
N GLU A 23 -10.26 9.62 -2.13
CA GLU A 23 -10.38 9.83 -3.58
C GLU A 23 -9.17 10.60 -4.14
N LEU A 24 -8.70 11.62 -3.41
CA LEU A 24 -7.50 12.35 -3.78
C LEU A 24 -6.26 11.45 -3.71
N HIS A 25 -6.20 10.57 -2.73
CA HIS A 25 -5.15 9.57 -2.59
C HIS A 25 -5.08 8.66 -3.82
N LEU A 26 -6.22 8.16 -4.28
CA LEU A 26 -6.27 7.32 -5.48
C LEU A 26 -5.82 8.07 -6.73
N GLU A 27 -6.23 9.34 -6.88
CA GLU A 27 -5.77 10.16 -7.98
C GLU A 27 -4.26 10.40 -7.93
N TYR A 28 -3.74 10.64 -6.74
CA TYR A 28 -2.32 10.83 -6.53
C TYR A 28 -1.52 9.59 -6.92
N LEU A 29 -2.03 8.40 -6.58
CA LEU A 29 -1.36 7.14 -6.90
C LEU A 29 -1.55 6.69 -8.35
N LYS A 30 -2.48 7.29 -9.09
CA LYS A 30 -2.83 6.85 -10.43
C LYS A 30 -1.64 6.73 -11.38
N PRO A 31 -0.71 7.70 -11.46
CA PRO A 31 0.47 7.53 -12.31
C PRO A 31 1.31 6.31 -11.94
N LEU A 32 1.41 5.99 -10.66
CA LEU A 32 2.13 4.81 -10.20
C LEU A 32 1.39 3.52 -10.56
N MET A 33 0.06 3.55 -10.52
CA MET A 33 -0.78 2.42 -10.95
C MET A 33 -0.59 2.15 -12.44
N GLU A 34 -0.55 3.20 -13.25
CA GLU A 34 -0.41 3.10 -14.70
C GLU A 34 0.91 2.48 -15.13
N VAL A 35 1.96 2.69 -14.37
CA VAL A 35 3.27 2.08 -14.65
C VAL A 35 3.51 0.79 -13.88
N GLY A 36 2.49 0.27 -13.21
CA GLY A 36 2.56 -1.03 -12.53
C GLY A 36 3.32 -1.02 -11.21
N ARG A 37 3.53 0.15 -10.60
CA ARG A 37 4.25 0.24 -9.33
C ARG A 37 3.36 0.02 -8.11
N ILE A 38 2.05 0.03 -8.29
CA ILE A 38 1.09 -0.32 -7.23
C ILE A 38 0.57 -1.72 -7.52
N ALA A 39 0.92 -2.68 -6.68
CA ALA A 39 0.47 -4.06 -6.83
C ALA A 39 -0.95 -4.25 -6.28
N MET A 40 -1.30 -3.50 -5.25
CA MET A 40 -2.61 -3.63 -4.61
C MET A 40 -2.89 -2.37 -3.79
N GLU A 41 -4.13 -1.95 -3.79
CA GLU A 41 -4.62 -0.83 -2.99
C GLU A 41 -6.00 -1.15 -2.46
N GLY A 42 -6.26 -0.89 -1.19
CA GLY A 42 -7.57 -1.14 -0.62
C GLY A 42 -7.79 -0.45 0.70
N LEU A 43 -9.07 -0.35 1.06
CA LEU A 43 -9.52 0.16 2.35
C LEU A 43 -9.93 -0.99 3.25
N PHE A 44 -9.64 -0.85 4.53
CA PHE A 44 -10.21 -1.74 5.53
C PHE A 44 -11.67 -1.34 5.78
N SER A 45 -12.56 -2.32 5.75
CA SER A 45 -14.00 -2.07 5.87
C SER A 45 -14.45 -1.73 7.28
N GLN A 46 -13.64 -2.01 8.28
CA GLN A 46 -14.02 -1.85 9.69
C GLN A 46 -13.44 -0.60 10.35
N ASP A 47 -12.49 0.04 9.72
CA ASP A 47 -11.86 1.24 10.27
C ASP A 47 -11.43 2.19 9.16
N ASN A 48 -10.75 3.26 9.52
CA ASN A 48 -10.25 4.29 8.63
C ASN A 48 -8.87 3.96 8.09
N GLY A 49 -8.62 2.72 7.80
CA GLY A 49 -7.32 2.29 7.37
C GLY A 49 -7.27 1.94 5.90
N SER A 50 -6.07 1.98 5.36
CA SER A 50 -5.79 1.54 4.00
C SER A 50 -4.54 0.69 3.95
N LEU A 51 -4.46 -0.13 2.92
CA LEU A 51 -3.28 -0.92 2.61
C LEU A 51 -2.86 -0.65 1.17
N THR A 52 -1.60 -0.29 1.00
CA THR A 52 -1.00 -0.14 -0.32
C THR A 52 0.19 -1.09 -0.41
N ILE A 53 0.22 -1.94 -1.42
CA ILE A 53 1.40 -2.72 -1.75
C ILE A 53 2.05 -2.05 -2.95
N MET A 54 3.23 -1.47 -2.76
CA MET A 54 3.89 -0.72 -3.81
C MET A 54 5.31 -1.19 -4.05
N GLU A 55 5.74 -1.03 -5.28
CA GLU A 55 7.13 -1.25 -5.65
C GLU A 55 7.90 0.05 -5.60
N ALA A 56 9.06 0.02 -4.97
CA ALA A 56 9.96 1.15 -4.90
C ALA A 56 11.39 0.65 -4.82
N ASP A 57 12.34 1.51 -5.13
CA ASP A 57 13.75 1.17 -5.10
C ASP A 57 14.31 1.14 -3.68
N SER A 58 13.69 1.92 -2.78
CA SER A 58 14.18 2.04 -1.41
C SER A 58 13.05 2.50 -0.49
N MET A 59 13.27 2.34 0.81
CA MET A 59 12.41 2.90 1.85
C MET A 59 12.31 4.43 1.72
N GLU A 60 13.40 5.08 1.36
CA GLU A 60 13.42 6.54 1.19
C GLU A 60 12.48 7.00 0.09
N GLU A 61 12.40 6.23 -1.00
CA GLU A 61 11.46 6.53 -2.07
C GLU A 61 10.02 6.38 -1.60
N VAL A 62 9.72 5.34 -0.82
CA VAL A 62 8.39 5.17 -0.23
C VAL A 62 8.03 6.36 0.63
N LEU A 63 8.93 6.80 1.49
CA LEU A 63 8.70 7.95 2.36
C LEU A 63 8.42 9.22 1.56
N ARG A 64 9.15 9.45 0.47
CA ARG A 64 8.90 10.62 -0.39
C ARG A 64 7.52 10.57 -1.03
N ILE A 65 7.10 9.38 -1.47
CA ILE A 65 5.76 9.20 -2.04
C ILE A 65 4.69 9.52 -0.99
N LEU A 66 4.87 9.00 0.22
CA LEU A 66 3.90 9.18 1.29
C LEU A 66 3.79 10.64 1.77
N GLU A 67 4.90 11.37 1.79
CA GLU A 67 4.89 12.77 2.21
C GLU A 67 3.97 13.65 1.36
N ARG A 68 3.80 13.31 0.11
CA ARG A 68 2.99 14.07 -0.85
C ARG A 68 1.59 13.52 -1.02
N ASP A 69 1.28 12.44 -0.35
CA ASP A 69 -0.03 11.81 -0.44
C ASP A 69 -1.06 12.64 0.35
N PRO A 70 -2.12 13.16 -0.31
CA PRO A 70 -3.10 13.99 0.40
C PRO A 70 -3.86 13.26 1.49
N TYR A 71 -4.04 11.95 1.38
CA TYR A 71 -4.69 11.16 2.43
C TYR A 71 -3.87 11.20 3.72
N ILE A 72 -2.56 11.16 3.61
CA ILE A 72 -1.66 11.19 4.75
C ILE A 72 -1.44 12.61 5.24
N SER A 73 -1.18 13.55 4.34
CA SER A 73 -0.85 14.93 4.71
C SER A 73 -2.02 15.68 5.34
N HIS A 74 -3.25 15.35 4.98
CA HIS A 74 -4.45 15.97 5.55
C HIS A 74 -5.02 15.20 6.75
N ASN A 75 -4.40 14.11 7.11
CA ASN A 75 -4.82 13.27 8.25
C ASN A 75 -3.71 13.29 9.29
N ALA A 76 -3.58 14.42 9.97
CA ALA A 76 -2.43 14.73 10.83
C ALA A 76 -2.19 13.71 11.96
N SER A 77 -3.22 12.95 12.33
CA SER A 77 -3.11 11.91 13.36
C SER A 77 -2.97 10.52 12.77
N SER A 78 -2.67 10.40 11.49
CA SER A 78 -2.49 9.11 10.86
C SER A 78 -1.30 8.37 11.43
N GLU A 79 -1.48 7.09 11.65
CA GLU A 79 -0.38 6.19 11.91
C GLU A 79 0.00 5.53 10.59
N VAL A 80 1.28 5.55 10.26
CA VAL A 80 1.79 4.93 9.05
C VAL A 80 2.79 3.87 9.45
N GLN A 81 2.58 2.66 8.95
CA GLN A 81 3.49 1.55 9.17
C GLN A 81 3.93 1.03 7.81
N ILE A 82 5.24 0.95 7.59
CA ILE A 82 5.81 0.49 6.34
C ILE A 82 6.61 -0.78 6.63
N LYS A 83 6.33 -1.83 5.88
CA LYS A 83 7.03 -3.10 6.02
C LYS A 83 7.57 -3.54 4.68
N TYR A 84 8.76 -4.13 4.68
CA TYR A 84 9.23 -4.85 3.51
C TYR A 84 8.29 -6.02 3.27
N PHE A 85 7.92 -6.23 2.01
CA PHE A 85 6.95 -7.23 1.63
C PHE A 85 7.56 -8.14 0.57
N ASP A 86 7.52 -9.43 0.82
CA ASP A 86 7.99 -10.43 -0.12
C ASP A 86 6.78 -11.24 -0.61
N ARG A 87 6.47 -11.08 -1.89
CA ARG A 87 5.31 -11.75 -2.47
C ARG A 87 5.62 -13.22 -2.72
N ILE A 88 4.90 -14.08 -2.02
CA ILE A 88 5.05 -15.53 -2.16
C ILE A 88 4.08 -16.08 -3.20
N TYR A 89 2.88 -15.49 -3.28
CA TYR A 89 1.86 -15.92 -4.22
C TYR A 89 0.98 -14.74 -4.64
N PRO A 90 0.61 -14.60 -5.92
CA PRO A 90 1.23 -15.30 -7.05
C PRO A 90 2.62 -14.71 -7.36
N ASP A 91 3.52 -15.55 -7.84
CA ASP A 91 4.79 -15.08 -8.38
C ASP A 91 4.58 -14.64 -9.85
N ASP A 92 5.68 -14.33 -10.55
CA ASP A 92 5.62 -13.88 -11.93
C ASP A 92 5.02 -14.93 -12.89
N ASN A 93 5.01 -16.19 -12.47
CA ASN A 93 4.44 -17.28 -13.24
C ASN A 93 3.07 -17.73 -12.72
N GLY A 94 2.45 -16.98 -11.79
CA GLY A 94 1.18 -17.33 -11.20
C GLY A 94 1.22 -18.48 -10.22
N GLN A 95 2.40 -18.82 -9.71
CA GLN A 95 2.63 -19.93 -8.79
C GLN A 95 3.04 -19.43 -7.41
N SER A 96 3.06 -20.35 -6.45
CA SER A 96 3.54 -20.06 -5.11
C SER A 96 5.06 -20.24 -5.03
N ARG A 97 5.77 -19.18 -4.69
CA ARG A 97 7.21 -19.23 -4.46
C ARG A 97 7.55 -20.17 -3.30
N PHE A 98 6.68 -20.22 -2.31
CA PHE A 98 6.84 -21.12 -1.17
C PHE A 98 6.77 -22.59 -1.61
N ALA A 99 5.79 -22.95 -2.46
CA ALA A 99 5.64 -24.30 -2.97
C ALA A 99 6.87 -24.72 -3.82
N ARG A 100 7.36 -23.82 -4.68
CA ARG A 100 8.56 -24.10 -5.47
C ARG A 100 9.80 -24.29 -4.61
N ARG A 101 9.92 -23.50 -3.54
CA ARG A 101 11.02 -23.61 -2.59
C ARG A 101 11.01 -24.95 -1.88
N ARG A 102 9.82 -25.44 -1.52
CA ARG A 102 9.68 -26.76 -0.91
C ARG A 102 10.01 -27.89 -1.87
N GLU A 103 9.58 -27.79 -3.10
CA GLU A 103 9.86 -28.77 -4.14
C GLU A 103 11.36 -28.84 -4.46
N GLY A 104 12.04 -27.71 -4.38
CA GLY A 104 13.46 -27.64 -4.62
C GLY A 104 14.34 -28.01 -3.42
N SER A 105 13.74 -28.28 -2.27
CA SER A 105 14.49 -28.67 -1.07
C SER A 105 14.80 -30.16 -1.08
N PRO A 106 16.04 -30.53 -0.78
CA PRO A 106 16.40 -31.93 -0.66
C PRO A 106 15.72 -32.58 0.55
#